data_a5b5155dedb9cbcd6425d874d18e053c
#
_entry.id   a5b5155dedb9cbcd6425d874d18e053c
#
_cell.length_a   1.000
_cell.length_b   1.000
_cell.length_c   1.000
_cell.angle_alpha   90.00
_cell.angle_beta   90.00
_cell.angle_gamma   90.00
#
_symmetry.space_group_name_H-M   'P 1'
#
loop_
_entity.id
_entity.type
_entity.pdbx_description
1 polymer ?
#
loop_
_entity_poly.entity_id
_entity_poly.type
_entity_poly.pdbx_seq_one_letter_code
_entity_poly.pdbx_strand_id
1 'polypeptide(L)'
;MSLLYIRTAKTASSSVNAWMGPKTGSTFNQRFLTESPNDLKISKALEYNHYLFTTVRNPFTRAISCWQQSLRSSWIPKDSPFEFFLDQDFSKITDTHNKTHVIPLTEYLDPYFNKIKKFVKVEQLEKDLREIEETFGMEKRPIKAYNRGTYRHPRDGFDYKSFYTKERIERVIDKYFDDFMAFDYSKSIDF
;
A
#
# COMPACT_ATOMS: atom_id res chain seq x y z
N MET A 1 -7.69 0.78 -24.03
CA MET A 1 -7.22 1.47 -22.79
C MET A 1 -6.32 0.48 -22.07
N SER A 2 -5.14 0.89 -21.62
CA SER A 2 -4.21 0.02 -20.86
C SER A 2 -4.34 0.25 -19.35
N LEU A 3 -4.05 -0.78 -18.59
CA LEU A 3 -4.11 -0.77 -17.12
C LEU A 3 -2.72 -0.43 -16.56
N LEU A 4 -2.64 0.56 -15.67
CA LEU A 4 -1.41 0.99 -15.03
C LEU A 4 -1.53 0.93 -13.52
N TYR A 5 -0.64 0.14 -12.89
CA TYR A 5 -0.57 0.01 -11.44
C TYR A 5 0.52 0.91 -10.85
N ILE A 6 0.12 1.85 -9.99
CA ILE A 6 1.06 2.61 -9.17
C ILE A 6 1.28 1.81 -7.88
N ARG A 7 2.50 1.32 -7.73
CA ARG A 7 2.87 0.49 -6.59
C ARG A 7 3.05 1.31 -5.33
N THR A 8 2.30 1.00 -4.29
CA THR A 8 2.44 1.57 -2.95
C THR A 8 3.03 0.55 -1.98
N ALA A 9 3.75 1.03 -0.97
CA ALA A 9 4.40 0.17 0.00
C ALA A 9 3.43 -0.28 1.11
N LYS A 10 3.58 -1.53 1.56
CA LYS A 10 2.81 -2.16 2.66
C LYS A 10 1.31 -2.32 2.39
N THR A 11 0.93 -2.36 1.13
CA THR A 11 -0.45 -2.47 0.63
C THR A 11 -0.66 -3.70 -0.24
N ALA A 12 -0.09 -4.84 0.11
CA ALA A 12 -0.17 -6.10 -0.65
C ALA A 12 0.38 -6.02 -2.08
N SER A 13 1.30 -5.10 -2.38
CA SER A 13 1.82 -4.88 -3.73
C SER A 13 2.43 -6.14 -4.38
N SER A 14 3.01 -7.05 -3.60
CA SER A 14 3.52 -8.33 -4.11
C SER A 14 2.41 -9.24 -4.64
N SER A 15 1.24 -9.24 -3.98
CA SER A 15 0.06 -10.01 -4.41
C SER A 15 -0.52 -9.44 -5.70
N VAL A 16 -0.61 -8.12 -5.80
CA VAL A 16 -1.08 -7.43 -7.01
C VAL A 16 -0.11 -7.66 -8.17
N ASN A 17 1.20 -7.53 -7.94
CA ASN A 17 2.19 -7.82 -8.98
C ASN A 17 2.09 -9.26 -9.51
N ALA A 18 1.86 -10.22 -8.64
CA ALA A 18 1.68 -11.62 -9.05
C ALA A 18 0.35 -11.84 -9.80
N TRP A 19 -0.73 -11.17 -9.39
CA TRP A 19 -2.00 -11.17 -10.09
C TRP A 19 -1.88 -10.55 -11.50
N MET A 20 -1.12 -9.45 -11.64
CA MET A 20 -0.86 -8.84 -12.94
C MET A 20 -0.09 -9.76 -13.89
N GLY A 21 0.68 -10.71 -13.36
CA GLY A 21 1.45 -11.68 -14.15
C GLY A 21 2.80 -11.14 -14.61
N PRO A 22 3.57 -11.97 -15.35
CA PRO A 22 4.87 -11.59 -15.84
C PRO A 22 4.78 -10.44 -16.85
N LYS A 23 5.80 -9.59 -16.89
CA LYS A 23 5.93 -8.43 -17.80
C LYS A 23 6.11 -8.82 -19.28
N THR A 24 5.69 -10.02 -19.68
CA THR A 24 5.89 -10.52 -21.04
C THR A 24 4.84 -9.94 -21.98
N GLY A 25 5.29 -9.11 -22.89
CA GLY A 25 4.50 -8.58 -23.98
C GLY A 25 4.08 -9.68 -24.97
N SER A 26 2.87 -10.15 -24.83
CA SER A 26 2.15 -10.75 -25.95
C SER A 26 0.65 -10.62 -25.74
N THR A 27 0.01 -9.99 -26.70
CA THR A 27 -1.42 -10.00 -27.06
C THR A 27 -2.42 -9.19 -26.24
N PHE A 28 -2.08 -8.59 -25.12
CA PHE A 28 -2.84 -7.48 -24.56
C PHE A 28 -1.94 -6.26 -24.43
N ASN A 29 -2.40 -5.08 -24.90
CA ASN A 29 -1.72 -3.79 -24.70
C ASN A 29 -1.70 -3.36 -23.21
N GLN A 30 -1.40 -4.28 -22.33
CA GLN A 30 -1.25 -4.07 -20.90
C GLN A 30 0.23 -3.81 -20.63
N ARG A 31 0.66 -2.55 -20.77
CA ARG A 31 1.92 -2.10 -20.18
C ARG A 31 1.71 -1.99 -18.68
N PHE A 32 2.13 -3.00 -17.96
CA PHE A 32 2.17 -2.99 -16.51
C PHE A 32 3.41 -2.21 -16.07
N LEU A 33 3.25 -0.95 -15.77
CA LEU A 33 4.30 -0.18 -15.13
C LEU A 33 4.08 -0.30 -13.62
N THR A 34 4.92 -1.09 -12.96
CA THR A 34 5.04 -1.14 -11.52
C THR A 34 6.17 -0.21 -11.13
N GLU A 35 5.91 1.09 -11.04
CA GLU A 35 6.96 2.07 -10.85
C GLU A 35 6.68 2.93 -9.61
N SER A 36 7.76 3.42 -9.01
CA SER A 36 7.70 4.43 -7.97
C SER A 36 7.16 5.74 -8.56
N PRO A 37 6.36 6.54 -7.83
CA PRO A 37 5.90 7.86 -8.29
C PRO A 37 7.01 8.80 -8.75
N ASN A 38 8.23 8.60 -8.26
CA ASN A 38 9.39 9.40 -8.64
C ASN A 38 10.09 8.91 -9.93
N ASP A 39 9.52 7.91 -10.62
CA ASP A 39 10.13 7.40 -11.85
C ASP A 39 9.68 8.22 -13.05
N LEU A 40 10.64 8.75 -13.80
CA LEU A 40 10.44 9.50 -15.06
C LEU A 40 9.56 8.76 -16.09
N LYS A 41 9.45 7.43 -15.96
CA LYS A 41 8.62 6.62 -16.84
C LYS A 41 7.13 6.74 -16.52
N ILE A 42 6.73 7.02 -15.28
CA ILE A 42 5.33 7.28 -14.94
C ILE A 42 4.87 8.59 -15.60
N SER A 43 5.66 9.65 -15.55
CA SER A 43 5.31 10.92 -16.20
C SER A 43 5.04 10.76 -17.69
N LYS A 44 5.87 9.98 -18.40
CA LYS A 44 5.65 9.63 -19.81
C LYS A 44 4.43 8.71 -20.00
N ALA A 45 4.18 7.77 -19.09
CA ALA A 45 3.01 6.91 -19.16
C ALA A 45 1.70 7.68 -18.99
N LEU A 46 1.73 8.78 -18.23
CA LEU A 46 0.56 9.65 -18.00
C LEU A 46 0.18 10.51 -19.22
N GLU A 47 1.04 10.62 -20.22
CA GLU A 47 0.72 11.24 -21.51
C GLU A 47 -0.26 10.38 -22.34
N TYR A 48 -0.39 9.11 -22.00
CA TYR A 48 -1.30 8.17 -22.66
C TYR A 48 -2.56 7.92 -21.80
N ASN A 49 -3.66 7.62 -22.46
CA ASN A 49 -4.94 7.34 -21.79
C ASN A 49 -4.91 5.96 -21.09
N HIS A 50 -4.37 5.90 -19.87
CA HIS A 50 -4.32 4.72 -19.03
C HIS A 50 -5.41 4.74 -17.95
N TYR A 51 -5.87 3.56 -17.56
CA TYR A 51 -6.64 3.38 -16.34
C TYR A 51 -5.67 3.15 -15.18
N LEU A 52 -5.44 4.21 -14.40
CA LEU A 52 -4.56 4.15 -13.24
C LEU A 52 -5.29 3.56 -12.05
N PHE A 53 -4.65 2.59 -11.39
CA PHE A 53 -5.09 2.12 -10.09
C PHE A 53 -3.92 1.96 -9.13
N THR A 54 -4.23 1.96 -7.85
CA THR A 54 -3.26 1.71 -6.78
C THR A 54 -3.90 0.89 -5.67
N THR A 55 -3.08 0.37 -4.77
CA THR A 55 -3.56 -0.31 -3.57
C THR A 55 -3.43 0.59 -2.35
N VAL A 56 -4.45 0.59 -1.51
CA VAL A 56 -4.48 1.29 -0.23
C VAL A 56 -4.83 0.30 0.89
N ARG A 57 -4.51 0.64 2.11
CA ARG A 57 -4.72 -0.22 3.27
C ARG A 57 -5.16 0.61 4.46
N ASN A 58 -5.98 0.02 5.33
CA ASN A 58 -6.36 0.66 6.59
C ASN A 58 -5.11 1.16 7.33
N PRO A 59 -5.03 2.46 7.68
CA PRO A 59 -3.83 3.06 8.25
C PRO A 59 -3.37 2.40 9.54
N PHE A 60 -4.26 1.88 10.37
CA PHE A 60 -3.86 1.13 11.57
C PHE A 60 -3.06 -0.13 11.22
N THR A 61 -3.60 -0.98 10.34
CA THR A 61 -2.89 -2.20 9.94
C THR A 61 -1.66 -1.91 9.10
N ARG A 62 -1.67 -0.80 8.34
CA ARG A 62 -0.51 -0.33 7.60
C ARG A 62 0.60 0.14 8.52
N ALA A 63 0.31 0.95 9.55
CA ALA A 63 1.30 1.45 10.51
C ALA A 63 2.08 0.32 11.19
N ILE A 64 1.40 -0.73 11.65
CA ILE A 64 2.06 -1.95 12.18
C ILE A 64 3.00 -2.56 11.14
N SER A 65 2.53 -2.68 9.88
CA SER A 65 3.34 -3.25 8.81
C SER A 65 4.55 -2.39 8.44
N CYS A 66 4.43 -1.05 8.56
CA CYS A 66 5.53 -0.11 8.37
C CYS A 66 6.56 -0.23 9.50
N TRP A 67 6.13 -0.27 10.75
CA TRP A 67 6.98 -0.50 11.90
C TRP A 67 7.78 -1.80 11.77
N GLN A 68 7.13 -2.91 11.48
CA GLN A 68 7.79 -4.19 11.25
C GLN A 68 8.80 -4.15 10.12
N GLN A 69 8.52 -3.40 9.06
CA GLN A 69 9.48 -3.19 7.97
C GLN A 69 10.67 -2.35 8.41
N SER A 70 10.44 -1.32 9.22
CA SER A 70 11.49 -0.45 9.74
C SER A 70 12.47 -1.20 10.65
N LEU A 71 11.98 -2.12 11.48
CA LEU A 71 12.81 -3.04 12.26
C LEU A 71 13.64 -3.96 11.35
N ARG A 72 13.02 -4.49 10.28
CA ARG A 72 13.66 -5.42 9.34
C ARG A 72 14.75 -4.75 8.52
N SER A 73 14.51 -3.53 8.06
CA SER A 73 15.48 -2.75 7.29
C SER A 73 16.57 -2.11 8.16
N SER A 74 16.51 -2.31 9.48
CA SER A 74 17.39 -1.67 10.46
C SER A 74 17.39 -0.13 10.39
N TRP A 75 16.29 0.45 9.88
CA TRP A 75 16.09 1.89 9.92
C TRP A 75 15.86 2.39 11.35
N ILE A 76 15.18 1.60 12.17
CA ILE A 76 15.10 1.78 13.62
C ILE A 76 15.78 0.58 14.31
N PRO A 77 16.25 0.75 15.56
CA PRO A 77 16.82 -0.37 16.32
C PRO A 77 15.87 -1.58 16.38
N LYS A 78 16.44 -2.80 16.32
CA LYS A 78 15.65 -4.05 16.17
C LYS A 78 14.61 -4.29 17.26
N ASP A 79 14.85 -3.78 18.47
CA ASP A 79 13.98 -3.98 19.62
C ASP A 79 13.14 -2.73 19.94
N SER A 80 13.07 -1.78 18.99
CA SER A 80 12.28 -0.56 19.17
C SER A 80 10.79 -0.87 19.29
N PRO A 81 10.12 -0.36 20.34
CA PRO A 81 8.68 -0.50 20.47
C PRO A 81 7.95 0.32 19.38
N PHE A 82 6.66 0.06 19.23
CA PHE A 82 5.85 0.76 18.21
C PHE A 82 5.78 2.28 18.46
N GLU A 83 5.77 2.69 19.72
CA GLU A 83 5.80 4.09 20.11
C GLU A 83 7.05 4.79 19.57
N PHE A 84 8.21 4.14 19.66
CA PHE A 84 9.45 4.68 19.10
C PHE A 84 9.33 4.92 17.59
N PHE A 85 8.69 4.02 16.86
CA PHE A 85 8.39 4.23 15.43
C PHE A 85 7.44 5.40 15.21
N LEU A 86 6.40 5.55 16.03
CA LEU A 86 5.45 6.65 15.93
C LEU A 86 6.07 8.01 16.28
N ASP A 87 7.15 8.03 17.09
CA ASP A 87 7.88 9.26 17.45
C ASP A 87 8.79 9.77 16.33
N GLN A 88 9.09 8.93 15.33
CA GLN A 88 9.98 9.33 14.24
C GLN A 88 9.36 10.42 13.37
N ASP A 89 10.14 11.44 13.06
CA ASP A 89 9.80 12.43 12.05
C ASP A 89 10.11 11.87 10.65
N PHE A 90 9.09 11.43 9.94
CA PHE A 90 9.26 10.82 8.62
C PHE A 90 9.76 11.80 7.55
N SER A 91 9.60 13.11 7.77
CA SER A 91 10.11 14.12 6.85
C SER A 91 11.64 14.15 6.81
N LYS A 92 12.29 13.76 7.91
CA LYS A 92 13.76 13.72 8.06
C LYS A 92 14.43 12.47 7.49
N ILE A 93 13.65 11.52 6.99
CA ILE A 93 14.21 10.31 6.38
C ILE A 93 14.80 10.66 5.02
N THR A 94 16.11 10.53 4.90
CA THR A 94 16.86 10.80 3.66
C THR A 94 16.91 9.60 2.72
N ASP A 95 16.87 8.37 3.26
CA ASP A 95 16.81 7.15 2.46
C ASP A 95 15.44 6.98 1.83
N THR A 96 15.39 7.09 0.51
CA THR A 96 14.14 7.04 -0.28
C THR A 96 13.38 5.73 -0.09
N HIS A 97 14.07 4.59 0.02
CA HIS A 97 13.43 3.30 0.21
C HIS A 97 12.69 3.23 1.54
N ASN A 98 13.36 3.61 2.63
CA ASN A 98 12.73 3.63 3.96
C ASN A 98 11.60 4.66 4.02
N LYS A 99 11.81 5.86 3.47
CA LYS A 99 10.81 6.92 3.41
C LYS A 99 9.52 6.45 2.75
N THR A 100 9.59 5.86 1.58
CA THR A 100 8.42 5.38 0.83
C THR A 100 7.64 4.28 1.54
N HIS A 101 8.26 3.59 2.52
CA HIS A 101 7.60 2.56 3.30
C HIS A 101 6.77 3.10 4.47
N VAL A 102 7.00 4.34 4.90
CA VAL A 102 6.43 4.85 6.15
C VAL A 102 5.57 6.10 6.00
N ILE A 103 5.84 6.97 5.02
CA ILE A 103 5.03 8.19 4.80
C ILE A 103 3.57 7.87 4.49
N PRO A 104 2.64 8.81 4.72
CA PRO A 104 1.27 8.69 4.25
C PRO A 104 1.19 8.33 2.77
N LEU A 105 0.20 7.52 2.39
CA LEU A 105 0.00 7.18 0.98
C LEU A 105 -0.47 8.37 0.16
N THR A 106 -1.21 9.28 0.76
CA THR A 106 -1.61 10.56 0.16
C THR A 106 -0.40 11.38 -0.24
N GLU A 107 0.60 11.54 0.64
CA GLU A 107 1.87 12.21 0.33
C GLU A 107 2.62 11.49 -0.79
N TYR A 108 2.70 10.15 -0.73
CA TYR A 108 3.38 9.35 -1.72
C TYR A 108 2.73 9.44 -3.11
N LEU A 109 1.40 9.53 -3.16
CA LEU A 109 0.62 9.54 -4.39
C LEU A 109 0.32 10.95 -4.93
N ASP A 110 0.65 12.00 -4.16
CA ASP A 110 0.28 13.40 -4.45
C ASP A 110 0.42 13.79 -5.94
N PRO A 111 1.54 13.51 -6.64
CA PRO A 111 1.68 13.88 -8.04
C PRO A 111 0.65 13.25 -8.98
N TYR A 112 0.02 12.16 -8.56
CA TYR A 112 -0.86 11.34 -9.42
C TYR A 112 -2.25 11.11 -8.84
N PHE A 113 -2.50 11.60 -7.63
CA PHE A 113 -3.70 11.28 -6.86
C PHE A 113 -4.99 11.48 -7.67
N ASN A 114 -5.15 12.64 -8.30
CA ASN A 114 -6.33 12.99 -9.10
C ASN A 114 -6.46 12.22 -10.43
N LYS A 115 -5.42 11.48 -10.83
CA LYS A 115 -5.42 10.66 -12.05
C LYS A 115 -5.77 9.20 -11.75
N ILE A 116 -5.73 8.78 -10.50
CA ILE A 116 -6.05 7.42 -10.08
C ILE A 116 -7.56 7.19 -10.21
N LYS A 117 -7.94 6.16 -10.94
CA LYS A 117 -9.34 5.80 -11.21
C LYS A 117 -9.91 4.81 -10.21
N LYS A 118 -9.04 4.00 -9.58
CA LYS A 118 -9.47 2.99 -8.60
C LYS A 118 -8.43 2.86 -7.47
N PHE A 119 -8.90 3.02 -6.25
CA PHE A 119 -8.18 2.67 -5.03
C PHE A 119 -8.65 1.28 -4.59
N VAL A 120 -7.78 0.29 -4.74
CA VAL A 120 -8.02 -1.11 -4.36
C VAL A 120 -7.71 -1.26 -2.88
N LYS A 121 -8.71 -1.52 -2.05
CA LYS A 121 -8.54 -1.73 -0.61
C LYS A 121 -8.00 -3.14 -0.33
N VAL A 122 -6.92 -3.23 0.44
CA VAL A 122 -6.31 -4.54 0.81
C VAL A 122 -7.32 -5.44 1.53
N GLU A 123 -8.19 -4.85 2.32
CA GLU A 123 -9.26 -5.51 3.08
C GLU A 123 -10.34 -6.12 2.18
N GLN A 124 -10.43 -5.65 0.94
CA GLN A 124 -11.37 -6.11 -0.09
C GLN A 124 -10.63 -6.50 -1.38
N LEU A 125 -9.36 -6.88 -1.27
CA LEU A 125 -8.43 -7.04 -2.41
C LEU A 125 -9.02 -7.91 -3.53
N GLU A 126 -9.60 -9.04 -3.19
CA GLU A 126 -10.17 -9.96 -4.20
C GLU A 126 -11.34 -9.31 -4.92
N LYS A 127 -12.30 -8.74 -4.18
CA LYS A 127 -13.45 -8.06 -4.75
C LYS A 127 -13.03 -6.96 -5.73
N ASP A 128 -12.15 -6.06 -5.28
CA ASP A 128 -11.72 -4.91 -6.08
C ASP A 128 -10.93 -5.32 -7.33
N LEU A 129 -10.11 -6.39 -7.24
CA LEU A 129 -9.38 -6.90 -8.40
C LEU A 129 -10.31 -7.61 -9.40
N ARG A 130 -11.38 -8.30 -8.93
CA ARG A 130 -12.41 -8.86 -9.81
C ARG A 130 -13.16 -7.79 -10.57
N GLU A 131 -13.49 -6.67 -9.94
CA GLU A 131 -14.11 -5.53 -10.62
C GLU A 131 -13.22 -4.96 -11.75
N ILE A 132 -11.90 -4.94 -11.54
CA ILE A 132 -10.94 -4.56 -12.60
C ILE A 132 -10.95 -5.59 -13.73
N GLU A 133 -10.90 -6.90 -13.41
CA GLU A 133 -10.97 -7.96 -14.44
C GLU A 133 -12.23 -7.83 -15.30
N GLU A 134 -13.38 -7.62 -14.68
CA GLU A 134 -14.66 -7.44 -15.36
C GLU A 134 -14.66 -6.18 -16.24
N THR A 135 -14.17 -5.05 -15.70
CA THR A 135 -14.11 -3.78 -16.43
C THR A 135 -13.27 -3.87 -17.71
N PHE A 136 -12.23 -4.70 -17.70
CA PHE A 136 -11.30 -4.86 -18.82
C PHE A 136 -11.51 -6.13 -19.62
N GLY A 137 -12.55 -6.93 -19.33
CA GLY A 137 -12.80 -8.21 -20.00
C GLY A 137 -11.64 -9.19 -19.85
N MET A 138 -10.96 -9.17 -18.69
CA MET A 138 -9.81 -10.04 -18.41
C MET A 138 -10.28 -11.40 -17.92
N GLU A 139 -9.51 -12.43 -18.23
CA GLU A 139 -9.71 -13.74 -17.61
C GLU A 139 -9.45 -13.65 -16.09
N LYS A 140 -10.22 -14.39 -15.31
CA LYS A 140 -10.04 -14.50 -13.86
C LYS A 140 -8.67 -15.09 -13.53
N ARG A 141 -7.87 -14.35 -12.79
CA ARG A 141 -6.52 -14.73 -12.39
C ARG A 141 -6.45 -15.14 -10.92
N PRO A 142 -5.57 -16.06 -10.54
CA PRO A 142 -5.40 -16.44 -9.16
C PRO A 142 -4.84 -15.27 -8.33
N ILE A 143 -5.55 -14.91 -7.26
CA ILE A 143 -5.11 -13.91 -6.30
C ILE A 143 -4.47 -14.62 -5.12
N LYS A 144 -3.14 -14.64 -5.09
CA LYS A 144 -2.37 -15.29 -4.03
C LYS A 144 -1.96 -14.25 -2.99
N ALA A 145 -2.15 -14.57 -1.73
CA ALA A 145 -1.63 -13.74 -0.64
C ALA A 145 -0.12 -14.01 -0.49
N TYR A 146 0.69 -13.07 -0.97
CA TYR A 146 2.14 -13.08 -0.81
C TYR A 146 2.53 -12.27 0.45
N ASN A 147 3.66 -12.63 1.06
CA ASN A 147 4.22 -11.94 2.22
C ASN A 147 3.23 -11.81 3.41
N ARG A 148 2.43 -12.84 3.67
CA ARG A 148 1.78 -12.99 4.97
C ARG A 148 2.91 -13.07 5.99
N GLY A 149 3.11 -11.98 6.71
CA GLY A 149 4.27 -11.66 7.53
C GLY A 149 5.01 -12.86 8.15
N THR A 150 6.24 -13.04 7.74
CA THR A 150 7.16 -14.04 8.31
C THR A 150 7.69 -13.63 9.67
N TYR A 151 7.28 -12.50 10.20
CA TYR A 151 7.72 -12.00 11.50
C TYR A 151 6.70 -12.27 12.59
N ARG A 152 7.09 -13.20 13.46
CA ARG A 152 6.74 -13.47 14.86
C ARG A 152 5.38 -12.99 15.42
N HIS A 153 4.40 -12.75 14.56
CA HIS A 153 3.02 -12.72 15.01
C HIS A 153 2.44 -14.11 14.81
N PRO A 154 1.67 -14.63 15.76
CA PRO A 154 1.00 -15.91 15.62
C PRO A 154 0.28 -15.89 14.25
N ARG A 155 0.58 -16.85 13.39
CA ARG A 155 0.08 -16.90 12.01
C ARG A 155 -1.43 -17.02 11.92
N ASP A 156 -2.07 -17.42 13.00
CA ASP A 156 -3.49 -17.64 13.11
C ASP A 156 -4.01 -16.85 14.32
N GLY A 157 -4.64 -15.69 14.04
CA GLY A 157 -5.39 -14.94 15.02
C GLY A 157 -4.73 -13.70 15.62
N PHE A 158 -3.74 -13.08 14.95
CA PHE A 158 -3.31 -11.76 15.39
C PHE A 158 -4.45 -10.75 15.21
N ASP A 159 -5.10 -10.49 16.33
CA ASP A 159 -6.03 -9.38 16.41
C ASP A 159 -5.24 -8.07 16.55
N TYR A 160 -5.14 -7.35 15.42
CA TYR A 160 -4.49 -6.04 15.42
C TYR A 160 -5.16 -5.05 16.37
N LYS A 161 -6.44 -5.25 16.70
CA LYS A 161 -7.18 -4.40 17.61
C LYS A 161 -6.60 -4.48 19.02
N SER A 162 -6.27 -5.68 19.50
CA SER A 162 -5.65 -5.86 20.82
C SER A 162 -4.28 -5.20 20.97
N PHE A 163 -3.65 -4.86 19.84
CA PHE A 163 -2.37 -4.14 19.82
C PHE A 163 -2.54 -2.64 20.09
N TYR A 164 -3.73 -2.08 19.86
CA TYR A 164 -3.98 -0.65 19.95
C TYR A 164 -4.51 -0.25 21.33
N THR A 165 -3.80 0.69 21.98
CA THR A 165 -4.29 1.48 23.10
C THR A 165 -4.90 2.77 22.56
N LYS A 166 -5.66 3.50 23.39
CA LYS A 166 -6.20 4.82 23.02
C LYS A 166 -5.12 5.77 22.52
N GLU A 167 -3.99 5.83 23.22
CA GLU A 167 -2.85 6.68 22.84
C GLU A 167 -2.27 6.27 21.47
N ARG A 168 -2.08 4.97 21.20
CA ARG A 168 -1.59 4.50 19.89
C ARG A 168 -2.55 4.83 18.77
N ILE A 169 -3.86 4.75 19.03
CA ILE A 169 -4.90 5.14 18.07
C ILE A 169 -4.75 6.62 17.70
N GLU A 170 -4.71 7.50 18.70
CA GLU A 170 -4.60 8.95 18.50
C GLU A 170 -3.34 9.30 17.69
N ARG A 171 -2.21 8.72 18.04
CA ARG A 171 -0.93 8.96 17.35
C ARG A 171 -0.91 8.45 15.91
N VAL A 172 -1.55 7.32 15.62
CA VAL A 172 -1.67 6.82 14.24
C VAL A 172 -2.63 7.68 13.43
N ILE A 173 -3.73 8.12 14.04
CA ILE A 173 -4.65 9.06 13.38
C ILE A 173 -3.93 10.36 13.03
N ASP A 174 -3.20 10.95 13.97
CA ASP A 174 -2.44 12.18 13.73
C ASP A 174 -1.44 12.01 12.57
N LYS A 175 -0.67 10.94 12.58
CA LYS A 175 0.37 10.66 11.59
C LYS A 175 -0.14 10.35 10.18
N TYR A 176 -1.31 9.73 10.07
CA TYR A 176 -1.89 9.25 8.80
C TYR A 176 -3.29 9.84 8.56
N PHE A 177 -3.56 11.03 9.10
CA PHE A 177 -4.88 11.66 9.04
C PHE A 177 -5.44 11.74 7.61
N ASP A 178 -4.62 12.20 6.68
CA ASP A 178 -5.01 12.35 5.28
C ASP A 178 -5.33 11.00 4.61
N ASP A 179 -4.63 9.92 4.96
CA ASP A 179 -4.94 8.59 4.46
C ASP A 179 -6.31 8.10 4.94
N PHE A 180 -6.68 8.38 6.21
CA PHE A 180 -8.03 8.05 6.71
C PHE A 180 -9.11 8.78 5.93
N MET A 181 -8.92 10.07 5.68
CA MET A 181 -9.89 10.91 4.98
C MET A 181 -9.98 10.58 3.50
N ALA A 182 -8.84 10.47 2.82
CA ALA A 182 -8.78 10.31 1.38
C ALA A 182 -9.28 8.94 0.90
N PHE A 183 -9.10 7.89 1.74
CA PHE A 183 -9.47 6.52 1.37
C PHE A 183 -10.71 6.00 2.10
N ASP A 184 -11.42 6.88 2.83
CA ASP A 184 -12.64 6.54 3.56
C ASP A 184 -12.44 5.33 4.50
N TYR A 185 -11.47 5.47 5.42
CA TYR A 185 -11.27 4.54 6.52
C TYR A 185 -11.77 5.12 7.84
N SER A 186 -12.40 4.27 8.64
CA SER A 186 -12.81 4.66 10.01
C SER A 186 -11.58 5.00 10.86
N LYS A 187 -11.69 6.10 11.61
CA LYS A 187 -10.71 6.50 12.64
C LYS A 187 -10.99 5.85 14.01
N SER A 188 -12.01 5.01 14.11
CA SER A 188 -12.30 4.20 15.29
C SER A 188 -11.87 2.76 15.07
N ILE A 189 -11.45 2.13 16.16
CA ILE A 189 -11.27 0.67 16.27
C ILE A 189 -12.35 0.22 17.24
N ASP A 190 -13.34 -0.52 16.75
CA ASP A 190 -14.35 -1.13 17.61
C ASP A 190 -13.71 -2.31 18.34
N PHE A 191 -13.65 -2.22 19.66
CA PHE A 191 -13.10 -3.23 20.55
C PHE A 191 -14.13 -4.30 20.88
#